data_5768dc48c25784d63a5fa413f5d9f996
#
_entry.id   5768dc48c25784d63a5fa413f5d9f996
#
_cell.length_a   1.000
_cell.length_b   1.000
_cell.length_c   1.000
_cell.angle_alpha   90.00
_cell.angle_beta   90.00
_cell.angle_gamma   90.00
#
_symmetry.space_group_name_H-M   'P 1'
#
loop_
_entity.id
_entity.type
_entity.pdbx_description
1 polymer ?
#
loop_
_entity_poly.entity_id
_entity_poly.type
_entity_poly.pdbx_seq_one_letter_code
_entity_poly.pdbx_strand_id
1 'polypeptide(L)'
;MHKDVKEILFLEEDLKKIVERLGKQITKDYEGKNLLLVCVLKGSVCFMADLMRAIELDCRIDFMDAKSYGNSTVTNGVVSISRDLNYDISDYDIIIVEDIFDSGRTLEKLTQVLSARGPRSVACCSLLDKPERRAQGVELKLDYTGAQVPDAFVVGYGLDYDEKYRNLPYIGILKPEVYSN
;
A
#
# COMPACT_ATOMS: atom_id res chain seq x y z
N MET A 1 0.00 -23.76 -5.63
CA MET A 1 -0.46 -23.10 -4.38
C MET A 1 0.41 -23.58 -3.22
N HIS A 2 0.86 -22.64 -2.37
CA HIS A 2 1.65 -22.97 -1.17
C HIS A 2 0.80 -23.77 -0.17
N LYS A 3 1.41 -24.72 0.56
CA LYS A 3 0.69 -25.62 1.50
C LYS A 3 -0.05 -24.88 2.64
N ASP A 4 0.46 -23.73 3.05
CA ASP A 4 -0.08 -22.90 4.14
C ASP A 4 -1.17 -21.92 3.65
N VAL A 5 -1.39 -21.83 2.34
CA VAL A 5 -2.46 -21.01 1.75
C VAL A 5 -3.74 -21.84 1.69
N LYS A 6 -4.83 -21.28 2.24
CA LYS A 6 -6.16 -21.88 2.23
C LYS A 6 -6.84 -21.71 0.89
N GLU A 7 -6.75 -20.52 0.32
CA GLU A 7 -7.46 -20.10 -0.86
C GLU A 7 -6.69 -19.01 -1.59
N ILE A 8 -6.70 -18.98 -2.92
CA ILE A 8 -6.15 -17.89 -3.72
C ILE A 8 -7.28 -16.89 -4.00
N LEU A 9 -7.07 -15.63 -3.65
CA LEU A 9 -8.00 -14.53 -3.95
C LEU A 9 -7.73 -13.90 -5.31
N PHE A 10 -6.44 -13.68 -5.63
CA PHE A 10 -6.03 -13.07 -6.89
C PHE A 10 -4.85 -13.84 -7.47
N LEU A 11 -5.02 -14.35 -8.67
CA LEU A 11 -3.93 -14.91 -9.46
C LEU A 11 -3.03 -13.80 -10.00
N GLU A 12 -1.85 -14.12 -10.48
CA GLU A 12 -0.91 -13.18 -11.10
C GLU A 12 -1.55 -12.40 -12.26
N GLU A 13 -2.39 -13.06 -13.05
CA GLU A 13 -3.13 -12.41 -14.15
C GLU A 13 -4.18 -11.40 -13.66
N ASP A 14 -4.81 -11.65 -12.51
CA ASP A 14 -5.78 -10.73 -11.92
C ASP A 14 -5.08 -9.49 -11.37
N LEU A 15 -3.93 -9.69 -10.69
CA LEU A 15 -3.07 -8.61 -10.22
C LEU A 15 -2.60 -7.73 -11.37
N LYS A 16 -2.16 -8.34 -12.46
CA LYS A 16 -1.76 -7.62 -13.67
C LYS A 16 -2.87 -6.71 -14.22
N LYS A 17 -4.10 -7.22 -14.32
CA LYS A 17 -5.26 -6.43 -14.77
C LYS A 17 -5.56 -5.26 -13.83
N ILE A 18 -5.46 -5.47 -12.51
CA ILE A 18 -5.65 -4.43 -11.51
C ILE A 18 -4.60 -3.33 -11.70
N VAL A 19 -3.33 -3.70 -11.81
CA VAL A 19 -2.19 -2.78 -12.00
C VAL A 19 -2.33 -1.98 -13.30
N GLU A 20 -2.66 -2.64 -14.42
CA GLU A 20 -2.87 -1.98 -15.71
C GLU A 20 -4.02 -0.96 -15.65
N ARG A 21 -5.12 -1.29 -14.97
CA ARG A 21 -6.24 -0.36 -14.77
C ARG A 21 -5.82 0.87 -13.96
N LEU A 22 -5.13 0.66 -12.85
CA LEU A 22 -4.64 1.75 -11.99
C LEU A 22 -3.60 2.60 -12.72
N GLY A 23 -2.66 1.98 -13.43
CA GLY A 23 -1.66 2.68 -14.22
C GLY A 23 -2.27 3.61 -15.28
N LYS A 24 -3.26 3.12 -16.03
CA LYS A 24 -4.00 3.92 -17.02
C LYS A 24 -4.74 5.10 -16.38
N GLN A 25 -5.37 4.88 -15.23
CA GLN A 25 -6.09 5.94 -14.51
C GLN A 25 -5.11 7.01 -14.03
N ILE A 26 -4.00 6.63 -13.39
CA ILE A 26 -2.97 7.55 -12.91
C ILE A 26 -2.32 8.30 -14.08
N THR A 27 -2.02 7.62 -15.18
CA THR A 27 -1.49 8.27 -16.40
C THR A 27 -2.37 9.43 -16.84
N LYS A 28 -3.68 9.20 -16.94
CA LYS A 28 -4.65 10.23 -17.32
C LYS A 28 -4.73 11.38 -16.31
N ASP A 29 -4.79 11.07 -15.01
CA ASP A 29 -5.05 12.05 -13.96
C ASP A 29 -3.81 12.92 -13.64
N TYR A 30 -2.61 12.42 -14.01
CA TYR A 30 -1.34 13.10 -13.75
C TYR A 30 -0.64 13.60 -15.01
N GLU A 31 -1.31 13.64 -16.15
CA GLU A 31 -0.76 14.24 -17.38
C GLU A 31 -0.34 15.68 -17.12
N GLY A 32 0.91 16.03 -17.47
CA GLY A 32 1.50 17.35 -17.26
C GLY A 32 1.88 17.70 -15.82
N LYS A 33 1.77 16.74 -14.87
CA LYS A 33 2.17 16.93 -13.47
C LYS A 33 3.56 16.33 -13.21
N ASN A 34 4.21 16.80 -12.12
CA ASN A 34 5.50 16.28 -11.68
C ASN A 34 5.28 15.15 -10.67
N LEU A 35 5.07 13.93 -11.16
CA LEU A 35 4.64 12.78 -10.38
C LEU A 35 5.77 12.17 -9.56
N LEU A 36 5.55 12.02 -8.24
CA LEU A 36 6.37 11.25 -7.31
C LEU A 36 5.55 10.11 -6.71
N LEU A 37 5.97 8.88 -6.94
CA LEU A 37 5.42 7.70 -6.28
C LEU A 37 6.24 7.40 -5.01
N VAL A 38 5.58 7.33 -3.86
CA VAL A 38 6.19 7.01 -2.57
C VAL A 38 5.72 5.64 -2.11
N CYS A 39 6.62 4.65 -2.20
CA CYS A 39 6.37 3.27 -1.79
C CYS A 39 6.47 3.12 -0.27
N VAL A 40 5.47 2.58 0.39
CA VAL A 40 5.54 2.24 1.81
C VAL A 40 6.11 0.83 1.97
N LEU A 41 7.33 0.73 2.50
CA LEU A 41 8.04 -0.53 2.70
C LEU A 41 7.43 -1.34 3.85
N LYS A 42 7.51 -2.69 3.80
CA LYS A 42 8.11 -3.52 2.72
C LYS A 42 7.05 -4.09 1.77
N GLY A 43 5.80 -4.26 2.23
CA GLY A 43 4.77 -5.03 1.55
C GLY A 43 4.42 -4.52 0.15
N SER A 44 4.44 -3.21 -0.04
CA SER A 44 4.06 -2.59 -1.31
C SER A 44 5.10 -2.65 -2.42
N VAL A 45 6.30 -3.24 -2.17
CA VAL A 45 7.41 -3.22 -3.13
C VAL A 45 7.08 -3.88 -4.47
N CYS A 46 6.38 -5.03 -4.45
CA CYS A 46 5.97 -5.73 -5.67
C CYS A 46 4.96 -4.91 -6.46
N PHE A 47 3.93 -4.41 -5.77
CA PHE A 47 2.91 -3.57 -6.38
C PHE A 47 3.50 -2.29 -6.96
N MET A 48 4.38 -1.60 -6.23
CA MET A 48 5.07 -0.40 -6.70
C MET A 48 5.87 -0.65 -7.97
N ALA A 49 6.62 -1.76 -8.03
CA ALA A 49 7.44 -2.11 -9.18
C ALA A 49 6.59 -2.35 -10.44
N ASP A 50 5.42 -2.94 -10.29
CA ASP A 50 4.52 -3.18 -11.41
C ASP A 50 3.73 -1.93 -11.78
N LEU A 51 3.24 -1.16 -10.78
CA LEU A 51 2.48 0.06 -11.00
C LEU A 51 3.29 1.12 -11.75
N MET A 52 4.55 1.37 -11.35
CA MET A 52 5.39 2.38 -12.03
C MET A 52 5.64 2.04 -13.49
N ARG A 53 5.66 0.75 -13.86
CA ARG A 53 5.83 0.29 -15.26
C ARG A 53 4.52 0.37 -16.07
N ALA A 54 3.37 0.39 -15.38
CA ALA A 54 2.06 0.53 -16.00
C ALA A 54 1.63 2.00 -16.19
N ILE A 55 2.36 2.95 -15.59
CA ILE A 55 2.16 4.39 -15.76
C ILE A 55 2.97 4.84 -16.99
N GLU A 56 2.30 5.48 -17.95
CA GLU A 56 2.91 5.97 -19.21
C GLU A 56 3.35 7.44 -19.11
N LEU A 57 3.88 7.85 -17.96
CA LEU A 57 4.42 9.17 -17.66
C LEU A 57 5.80 9.05 -17.03
N ASP A 58 6.64 10.05 -17.24
CA ASP A 58 7.85 10.19 -16.43
C ASP A 58 7.45 10.38 -14.98
N CYS A 59 7.91 9.50 -14.10
CA CYS A 59 7.67 9.61 -12.67
C CYS A 59 8.94 9.33 -11.87
N ARG A 60 9.07 10.02 -10.73
CA ARG A 60 10.07 9.66 -9.71
C ARG A 60 9.51 8.62 -8.76
N ILE A 61 10.42 7.87 -8.16
CA ILE A 61 10.08 6.92 -7.09
C ILE A 61 10.93 7.20 -5.86
N ASP A 62 10.35 7.02 -4.68
CA ASP A 62 11.07 6.96 -3.41
C ASP A 62 10.36 6.03 -2.43
N PHE A 63 10.96 5.81 -1.28
CA PHE A 63 10.54 4.81 -0.31
C PHE A 63 10.44 5.41 1.08
N MET A 64 9.37 5.11 1.79
CA MET A 64 9.24 5.38 3.22
C MET A 64 9.05 4.06 3.97
N ASP A 65 9.57 3.97 5.20
CA ASP A 65 9.29 2.86 6.10
C ASP A 65 8.61 3.42 7.35
N ALA A 66 7.39 3.00 7.56
CA ALA A 66 6.55 3.43 8.66
C ALA A 66 5.94 2.23 9.36
N LYS A 67 6.10 2.17 10.68
CA LYS A 67 5.54 1.09 11.51
C LYS A 67 4.57 1.65 12.53
N SER A 68 3.37 1.06 12.57
CA SER A 68 2.45 1.28 13.67
C SER A 68 2.86 0.40 14.86
N TYR A 69 3.27 1.00 15.96
CA TYR A 69 3.50 0.27 17.21
C TYR A 69 2.16 0.01 17.90
N GLY A 70 1.80 -1.27 18.08
CA GLY A 70 0.59 -1.62 18.81
C GLY A 70 0.36 -3.11 18.98
N ASN A 71 1.05 -3.72 19.98
CA ASN A 71 0.62 -4.96 20.63
C ASN A 71 0.46 -4.76 22.16
N SER A 72 0.16 -3.57 22.66
CA SER A 72 -0.24 -3.37 24.07
C SER A 72 -1.59 -2.68 24.15
N THR A 73 -2.33 -3.04 25.18
CA THR A 73 -3.72 -2.64 25.48
C THR A 73 -3.95 -1.13 25.70
N VAL A 74 -2.92 -0.31 25.51
CA VAL A 74 -2.98 1.17 25.55
C VAL A 74 -2.15 1.69 24.39
N THR A 75 -2.75 1.76 23.20
CA THR A 75 -2.06 2.24 21.99
C THR A 75 -2.39 3.71 21.74
N ASN A 76 -1.44 4.59 21.93
CA ASN A 76 -1.52 6.00 21.52
C ASN A 76 -1.40 6.20 20.00
N GLY A 77 -1.57 5.16 19.18
CA GLY A 77 -1.56 5.27 17.71
C GLY A 77 -0.30 5.92 17.11
N VAL A 78 0.84 5.83 17.80
CA VAL A 78 2.10 6.43 17.33
C VAL A 78 2.63 5.63 16.16
N VAL A 79 2.63 6.25 14.99
CA VAL A 79 3.33 5.75 13.79
C VAL A 79 4.76 6.27 13.83
N SER A 80 5.74 5.37 13.83
CA SER A 80 7.17 5.69 13.73
C SER A 80 7.62 5.58 12.29
N ILE A 81 8.29 6.61 11.78
CA ILE A 81 8.90 6.64 10.45
C ILE A 81 10.39 6.35 10.63
N SER A 82 10.86 5.20 10.15
CA SER A 82 12.26 4.76 10.22
C SER A 82 13.06 5.13 8.98
N ARG A 83 12.40 5.34 7.83
CA ARG A 83 12.96 5.87 6.60
C ARG A 83 12.06 6.95 6.04
N ASP A 84 12.64 8.08 5.68
CA ASP A 84 11.94 9.27 5.19
C ASP A 84 12.58 9.81 3.91
N LEU A 85 11.86 10.71 3.22
CA LEU A 85 12.34 11.44 2.05
C LEU A 85 13.36 12.48 2.47
N ASN A 86 14.47 12.62 1.71
CA ASN A 86 15.61 13.45 2.06
C ASN A 86 15.74 14.72 1.21
N TYR A 87 14.66 15.13 0.52
CA TYR A 87 14.67 16.29 -0.38
C TYR A 87 13.37 17.07 -0.32
N ASP A 88 13.38 18.25 -0.88
CA ASP A 88 12.19 19.10 -0.99
C ASP A 88 11.18 18.49 -1.97
N ILE A 89 9.93 18.38 -1.53
CA ILE A 89 8.82 17.78 -2.29
C ILE A 89 7.79 18.81 -2.74
N SER A 90 8.04 20.11 -2.55
CA SER A 90 7.08 21.19 -2.85
C SER A 90 6.66 21.26 -4.32
N ASP A 91 7.53 20.81 -5.23
CA ASP A 91 7.26 20.80 -6.68
C ASP A 91 6.59 19.53 -7.19
N TYR A 92 6.26 18.57 -6.31
CA TYR A 92 5.73 17.28 -6.70
C TYR A 92 4.23 17.12 -6.42
N ASP A 93 3.58 16.37 -7.30
CA ASP A 93 2.30 15.72 -7.07
C ASP A 93 2.58 14.29 -6.60
N ILE A 94 2.21 13.96 -5.36
CA ILE A 94 2.60 12.71 -4.70
C ILE A 94 1.47 11.69 -4.74
N ILE A 95 1.82 10.43 -5.02
CA ILE A 95 0.97 9.27 -4.74
C ILE A 95 1.70 8.37 -3.75
N ILE A 96 1.12 8.17 -2.56
CA ILE A 96 1.56 7.16 -1.60
C ILE A 96 1.04 5.80 -2.07
N VAL A 97 1.95 4.84 -2.26
CA VAL A 97 1.65 3.49 -2.76
C VAL A 97 1.74 2.50 -1.62
N GLU A 98 0.62 1.85 -1.30
CA GLU A 98 0.46 0.89 -0.20
C GLU A 98 0.01 -0.48 -0.71
N ASP A 99 0.37 -1.54 -0.03
CA ASP A 99 -0.08 -2.89 -0.34
C ASP A 99 -1.52 -3.14 0.13
N ILE A 100 -1.83 -2.77 1.36
CA ILE A 100 -3.15 -2.97 1.96
C ILE A 100 -3.57 -1.82 2.85
N PHE A 101 -4.74 -1.26 2.58
CA PHE A 101 -5.40 -0.30 3.45
C PHE A 101 -6.25 -1.04 4.48
N ASP A 102 -5.62 -1.44 5.59
CA ASP A 102 -6.21 -2.20 6.70
C ASP A 102 -6.82 -1.25 7.74
N SER A 103 -6.16 -0.99 8.87
CA SER A 103 -6.65 -0.04 9.88
C SER A 103 -6.69 1.41 9.39
N GLY A 104 -5.87 1.76 8.43
CA GLY A 104 -5.75 3.07 7.82
C GLY A 104 -4.87 4.07 8.58
N ARG A 105 -4.49 3.76 9.84
CA ARG A 105 -3.72 4.71 10.68
C ARG A 105 -2.35 5.07 10.10
N THR A 106 -1.63 4.10 9.55
CA THR A 106 -0.31 4.34 8.96
C THR A 106 -0.41 5.26 7.76
N LEU A 107 -1.29 4.95 6.83
CA LEU A 107 -1.46 5.73 5.60
C LEU A 107 -1.99 7.14 5.89
N GLU A 108 -2.95 7.29 6.80
CA GLU A 108 -3.45 8.61 7.24
C GLU A 108 -2.33 9.45 7.86
N LYS A 109 -1.49 8.85 8.71
CA LYS A 109 -0.34 9.56 9.31
C LYS A 109 0.69 9.97 8.27
N LEU A 110 1.03 9.10 7.31
CA LEU A 110 1.95 9.42 6.22
C LEU A 110 1.40 10.55 5.35
N THR A 111 0.10 10.52 5.02
CA THR A 111 -0.57 11.57 4.27
C THR A 111 -0.47 12.92 4.99
N GLN A 112 -0.71 12.96 6.31
CA GLN A 112 -0.56 14.17 7.12
C GLN A 112 0.88 14.70 7.12
N VAL A 113 1.87 13.81 7.32
CA VAL A 113 3.29 14.18 7.36
C VAL A 113 3.76 14.74 6.02
N LEU A 114 3.40 14.10 4.91
CA LEU A 114 3.79 14.57 3.58
C LEU A 114 3.06 15.85 3.20
N SER A 115 1.76 15.96 3.47
CA SER A 115 0.98 17.18 3.21
C SER A 115 1.52 18.39 3.97
N ALA A 116 2.00 18.21 5.19
CA ALA A 116 2.59 19.29 5.99
C ALA A 116 3.88 19.87 5.41
N ARG A 117 4.51 19.19 4.45
CA ARG A 117 5.73 19.65 3.73
C ARG A 117 5.42 20.47 2.48
N GLY A 118 4.14 20.70 2.18
CA GLY A 118 3.68 21.57 1.11
C GLY A 118 3.90 21.07 -0.33
N PRO A 119 3.73 19.77 -0.64
CA PRO A 119 3.70 19.31 -2.03
C PRO A 119 2.51 19.92 -2.78
N ARG A 120 2.49 19.82 -4.11
CA ARG A 120 1.36 20.30 -4.92
C ARG A 120 0.08 19.52 -4.61
N SER A 121 0.20 18.20 -4.44
CA SER A 121 -0.91 17.33 -4.02
C SER A 121 -0.37 16.06 -3.34
N VAL A 122 -1.21 15.41 -2.53
CA VAL A 122 -0.98 14.08 -1.98
C VAL A 122 -2.20 13.23 -2.20
N ALA A 123 -2.05 12.12 -2.88
CA ALA A 123 -3.07 11.10 -3.10
C ALA A 123 -2.60 9.74 -2.56
N CYS A 124 -3.54 8.82 -2.35
CA CYS A 124 -3.29 7.48 -1.83
C CYS A 124 -3.76 6.41 -2.81
N CYS A 125 -2.85 5.49 -3.13
CA CYS A 125 -3.12 4.31 -3.95
C CYS A 125 -2.83 3.06 -3.14
N SER A 126 -3.84 2.18 -2.96
CA SER A 126 -3.65 0.88 -2.31
C SER A 126 -4.04 -0.25 -3.24
N LEU A 127 -3.21 -1.31 -3.28
CA LEU A 127 -3.54 -2.51 -4.03
C LEU A 127 -4.78 -3.19 -3.45
N LEU A 128 -4.82 -3.35 -2.14
CA LEU A 128 -5.94 -3.96 -1.43
C LEU A 128 -6.60 -2.96 -0.46
N ASP A 129 -7.91 -3.05 -0.35
CA ASP A 129 -8.70 -2.35 0.66
C ASP A 129 -9.46 -3.37 1.51
N LYS A 130 -9.32 -3.24 2.85
CA LYS A 130 -10.02 -4.07 3.83
C LYS A 130 -10.93 -3.18 4.69
N PRO A 131 -12.11 -2.78 4.21
CA PRO A 131 -12.95 -1.78 4.86
C PRO A 131 -13.45 -2.20 6.25
N GLU A 132 -13.63 -3.51 6.49
CA GLU A 132 -14.10 -4.06 7.78
C GLU A 132 -13.09 -3.84 8.93
N ARG A 133 -11.82 -3.57 8.61
CA ARG A 133 -10.74 -3.37 9.59
C ARG A 133 -10.45 -1.90 9.88
N ARG A 134 -11.19 -0.98 9.26
CA ARG A 134 -10.94 0.44 9.42
C ARG A 134 -11.04 0.88 10.89
N ALA A 135 -9.99 1.50 11.40
CA ALA A 135 -9.96 1.99 12.76
C ALA A 135 -10.93 3.15 12.96
N GLN A 136 -11.54 3.22 14.14
CA GLN A 136 -12.38 4.36 14.49
C GLN A 136 -11.58 5.67 14.43
N GLY A 137 -12.18 6.71 13.82
CA GLY A 137 -11.59 8.03 13.69
C GLY A 137 -10.66 8.21 12.48
N VAL A 138 -10.43 7.17 11.66
CA VAL A 138 -9.75 7.31 10.38
C VAL A 138 -10.73 7.82 9.34
N GLU A 139 -10.45 9.01 8.81
CA GLU A 139 -11.30 9.69 7.80
C GLU A 139 -10.69 9.61 6.38
N LEU A 140 -9.44 9.13 6.27
CA LEU A 140 -8.75 9.01 4.99
C LEU A 140 -9.53 8.11 4.02
N LYS A 141 -9.66 8.58 2.78
CA LYS A 141 -10.18 7.80 1.66
C LYS A 141 -9.08 7.58 0.63
N LEU A 142 -9.11 6.40 0.00
CA LEU A 142 -8.21 6.11 -1.10
C LEU A 142 -8.67 6.85 -2.36
N ASP A 143 -7.72 7.44 -3.09
CA ASP A 143 -7.94 8.00 -4.43
C ASP A 143 -7.95 6.89 -5.47
N TYR A 144 -7.11 5.87 -5.27
CA TYR A 144 -6.98 4.73 -6.14
C TYR A 144 -7.03 3.43 -5.34
N THR A 145 -7.98 2.56 -5.68
CA THR A 145 -8.18 1.25 -5.03
C THR A 145 -8.05 0.13 -6.05
N GLY A 146 -7.18 -0.83 -5.79
CA GLY A 146 -7.03 -2.02 -6.61
C GLY A 146 -8.22 -2.95 -6.49
N ALA A 147 -8.38 -3.59 -5.35
CA ALA A 147 -9.48 -4.50 -5.06
C ALA A 147 -9.84 -4.49 -3.57
N GLN A 148 -11.08 -4.86 -3.25
CA GLN A 148 -11.49 -5.10 -1.86
C GLN A 148 -11.26 -6.56 -1.49
N VAL A 149 -10.91 -6.80 -0.23
CA VAL A 149 -10.71 -8.14 0.35
C VAL A 149 -11.49 -8.29 1.65
N PRO A 150 -11.92 -9.52 1.99
CA PRO A 150 -12.59 -9.81 3.25
C PRO A 150 -11.64 -9.64 4.45
N ASP A 151 -12.20 -9.66 5.67
CA ASP A 151 -11.42 -9.70 6.90
C ASP A 151 -10.77 -11.08 7.10
N ALA A 152 -9.73 -11.35 6.32
CA ALA A 152 -8.90 -12.54 6.39
C ALA A 152 -7.42 -12.15 6.37
N PHE A 153 -6.55 -13.05 6.85
CA PHE A 153 -5.10 -12.82 6.78
C PHE A 153 -4.60 -13.15 5.38
N VAL A 154 -4.17 -12.14 4.64
CA VAL A 154 -3.73 -12.28 3.24
C VAL A 154 -2.21 -12.19 3.13
N VAL A 155 -1.63 -12.99 2.24
CA VAL A 155 -0.18 -13.07 1.99
C VAL A 155 0.11 -13.21 0.49
N GLY A 156 1.33 -12.90 0.11
CA GLY A 156 1.82 -12.99 -1.27
C GLY A 156 1.87 -11.64 -1.97
N TYR A 157 2.59 -11.57 -3.08
CA TYR A 157 2.81 -10.35 -3.88
C TYR A 157 3.32 -9.15 -3.05
N GLY A 158 4.27 -9.44 -2.14
CA GLY A 158 4.83 -8.47 -1.20
C GLY A 158 4.29 -8.59 0.23
N LEU A 159 3.03 -8.97 0.40
CA LEU A 159 2.41 -9.18 1.70
C LEU A 159 3.01 -10.40 2.42
N ASP A 160 3.15 -10.31 3.75
CA ASP A 160 3.82 -11.33 4.54
C ASP A 160 3.07 -11.77 5.81
N TYR A 161 3.55 -12.87 6.35
CA TYR A 161 3.41 -13.24 7.74
C TYR A 161 4.79 -13.69 8.26
N ASP A 162 5.28 -13.05 9.32
CA ASP A 162 6.60 -13.34 9.92
C ASP A 162 7.75 -13.36 8.89
N GLU A 163 7.81 -12.33 8.02
CA GLU A 163 8.77 -12.14 6.92
C GLU A 163 8.75 -13.27 5.85
N LYS A 164 7.71 -14.12 5.83
CA LYS A 164 7.51 -15.21 4.86
C LYS A 164 6.42 -14.87 3.86
N TYR A 165 6.37 -15.59 2.75
CA TYR A 165 5.32 -15.56 1.71
C TYR A 165 5.36 -14.36 0.76
N ARG A 166 6.17 -13.32 0.96
CA ARG A 166 6.24 -12.13 0.08
C ARG A 166 6.51 -12.47 -1.39
N ASN A 167 7.22 -13.58 -1.62
CA ASN A 167 7.64 -14.06 -2.95
C ASN A 167 6.59 -14.88 -3.70
N LEU A 168 5.41 -15.13 -3.13
CA LEU A 168 4.34 -15.80 -3.85
C LEU A 168 3.82 -14.86 -4.96
N PRO A 169 3.64 -15.35 -6.21
CA PRO A 169 3.23 -14.51 -7.34
C PRO A 169 1.73 -14.17 -7.36
N TYR A 170 0.99 -14.63 -6.37
CA TYR A 170 -0.45 -14.46 -6.18
C TYR A 170 -0.74 -13.95 -4.77
N ILE A 171 -1.96 -13.48 -4.53
CA ILE A 171 -2.46 -13.17 -3.18
C ILE A 171 -3.42 -14.25 -2.75
N GLY A 172 -3.21 -14.79 -1.54
CA GLY A 172 -4.07 -15.82 -0.96
C GLY A 172 -4.32 -15.62 0.53
N ILE A 173 -5.34 -16.30 1.04
CA ILE A 173 -5.67 -16.34 2.46
C ILE A 173 -4.76 -17.36 3.14
N LEU A 174 -4.07 -16.94 4.20
CA LEU A 174 -3.27 -17.82 5.04
C LEU A 174 -4.18 -18.70 5.90
N LYS A 175 -3.81 -19.96 6.09
CA LYS A 175 -4.56 -20.87 6.96
C LYS A 175 -4.50 -20.40 8.42
N PRO A 176 -5.62 -20.41 9.17
CA PRO A 176 -5.65 -19.98 10.57
C PRO A 176 -4.64 -20.69 11.46
N GLU A 177 -4.37 -21.97 11.20
CA GLU A 177 -3.42 -22.78 11.99
C GLU A 177 -1.98 -22.25 11.93
N VAL A 178 -1.66 -21.38 10.96
CA VAL A 178 -0.31 -20.81 10.80
C VAL A 178 -0.09 -19.62 11.72
N TYR A 179 -1.14 -18.85 12.06
CA TYR A 179 -1.02 -17.60 12.82
C TYR A 179 -1.80 -17.59 14.15
N SER A 180 -2.50 -18.70 14.50
CA SER A 180 -3.30 -18.82 15.72
C SER A 180 -2.57 -19.56 16.87
N ASN A 181 -1.24 -19.71 16.81
CA ASN A 181 -0.43 -20.35 17.86
C ASN A 181 0.04 -19.34 18.91
#